data_f924c8444d65dfd6c8589d418db9376e
#
_entry.id   f924c8444d65dfd6c8589d418db9376e
#
_cell.length_a   1.000
_cell.length_b   1.000
_cell.length_c   1.000
_cell.angle_alpha   90.00
_cell.angle_beta   90.00
_cell.angle_gamma   90.00
#
_symmetry.space_group_name_H-M   'P 1'
#
loop_
_entity.id
_entity.type
_entity.pdbx_description
1 polymer ?
#
loop_
_entity_poly.entity_id
_entity_poly.type
_entity_poly.pdbx_seq_one_letter_code
_entity_poly.pdbx_strand_id
1 'polypeptide(L)'
;MKIAPAAALALALLGAACSDSSQDAATSGAAAGTAAGNAAGLGGSSLDGTRGRGAGSARPGSQEDLAQTAGDRVFFATDSATVGADQRPTLQKQAEWLGQYRQVQVTVEGNADERGTREYNLALGQRRANAARDLLVGNGVAGSRINTISYGKDRPIALGSDDQAWAQNRVAVTAVR
;
A
#
# COMPACT_ATOMS: atom_id res chain seq x y z
N MET A 1 7.33 -37.88 40.96
CA MET A 1 8.58 -38.13 40.20
C MET A 1 8.86 -36.87 39.42
N LYS A 2 9.59 -35.92 39.96
CA LYS A 2 11.04 -35.58 39.89
C LYS A 2 11.56 -35.83 38.49
N ILE A 3 11.90 -34.77 37.73
CA ILE A 3 13.24 -34.33 37.39
C ILE A 3 13.17 -33.03 36.56
N ALA A 4 13.75 -31.95 37.08
CA ALA A 4 14.37 -30.83 36.39
C ALA A 4 15.88 -31.11 36.30
N PRO A 5 16.77 -30.19 35.83
CA PRO A 5 16.82 -29.10 34.91
C PRO A 5 18.12 -29.08 34.05
N ALA A 6 18.45 -27.91 33.46
CA ALA A 6 19.73 -27.43 32.96
C ALA A 6 20.01 -27.74 31.47
N ALA A 7 20.55 -26.85 30.62
CA ALA A 7 21.66 -25.94 30.88
C ALA A 7 21.68 -24.78 29.89
N ALA A 8 22.16 -23.65 30.34
CA ALA A 8 22.58 -22.48 29.62
C ALA A 8 23.78 -22.72 28.70
N LEU A 9 23.82 -22.10 27.53
CA LEU A 9 25.08 -21.81 26.86
C LEU A 9 25.02 -20.43 26.21
N ALA A 10 25.68 -19.48 26.83
CA ALA A 10 26.01 -18.20 26.30
C ALA A 10 27.19 -18.32 25.32
N LEU A 11 27.08 -17.72 24.14
CA LEU A 11 28.27 -17.45 23.32
C LEU A 11 28.20 -16.05 22.80
N ALA A 12 28.98 -15.17 23.41
CA ALA A 12 29.29 -13.83 22.93
C ALA A 12 30.42 -13.94 21.90
N LEU A 13 30.27 -13.27 20.80
CA LEU A 13 31.39 -12.94 19.89
C LEU A 13 31.26 -11.48 19.45
N LEU A 14 32.22 -10.69 19.94
CA LEU A 14 32.57 -9.36 19.47
C LEU A 14 33.26 -9.43 18.10
N GLY A 15 33.08 -8.46 17.30
CA GLY A 15 33.86 -8.16 16.09
C GLY A 15 33.29 -6.92 15.45
N ALA A 16 33.76 -5.78 15.79
CA ALA A 16 34.83 -4.93 15.29
C ALA A 16 34.48 -4.20 13.99
N ALA A 17 34.46 -2.88 14.15
CA ALA A 17 34.39 -1.76 13.23
C ALA A 17 35.28 -1.86 11.97
N CYS A 18 34.82 -1.27 10.89
CA CYS A 18 35.64 -0.46 10.00
C CYS A 18 34.82 0.66 9.41
N SER A 19 35.19 1.85 9.81
CA SER A 19 34.93 3.13 9.17
C SER A 19 35.68 3.19 7.84
N ASP A 20 35.08 3.71 6.79
CA ASP A 20 35.85 4.43 5.77
C ASP A 20 35.03 5.61 5.25
N SER A 21 35.61 6.77 5.48
CA SER A 21 35.20 8.08 5.03
C SER A 21 36.01 8.40 3.78
N SER A 22 35.35 8.83 2.73
CA SER A 22 36.00 9.55 1.64
C SER A 22 35.18 10.77 1.27
N GLN A 23 35.64 11.92 1.77
CA GLN A 23 35.39 13.25 1.25
C GLN A 23 36.28 13.46 0.03
N ASP A 24 35.76 14.11 -0.99
CA ASP A 24 36.43 15.06 -1.88
C ASP A 24 35.35 15.91 -2.53
N ALA A 25 35.21 17.15 -2.16
CA ALA A 25 35.90 18.38 -2.46
C ALA A 25 35.69 18.91 -3.90
N ALA A 26 34.86 19.94 -3.94
CA ALA A 26 34.95 21.21 -4.65
C ALA A 26 35.37 21.24 -6.13
N THR A 27 34.61 21.94 -6.96
CA THR A 27 35.15 23.10 -7.68
C THR A 27 34.03 24.05 -8.13
N SER A 28 34.25 25.28 -7.80
CA SER A 28 33.59 26.54 -8.13
C SER A 28 33.64 26.87 -9.63
N GLY A 29 32.60 27.52 -10.14
CA GLY A 29 32.62 28.20 -11.43
C GLY A 29 31.59 29.31 -11.45
N ALA A 30 32.00 30.51 -11.07
CA ALA A 30 31.23 31.73 -11.23
C ALA A 30 31.41 32.28 -12.65
N ALA A 31 30.35 32.73 -13.28
CA ALA A 31 30.40 33.74 -14.33
C ALA A 31 29.11 34.56 -14.33
N ALA A 32 29.31 35.84 -14.04
CA ALA A 32 28.33 36.90 -14.13
C ALA A 32 28.09 37.31 -15.59
N GLY A 33 26.86 37.69 -15.89
CA GLY A 33 26.50 38.33 -17.16
C GLY A 33 25.24 39.17 -17.00
N THR A 34 25.46 40.44 -16.79
CA THR A 34 24.46 41.52 -16.82
C THR A 34 23.95 41.78 -18.24
N ALA A 35 22.68 42.04 -18.42
CA ALA A 35 22.15 43.10 -19.27
C ALA A 35 20.64 43.28 -19.10
N ALA A 36 20.29 44.51 -18.86
CA ALA A 36 18.92 45.03 -18.77
C ALA A 36 18.25 45.15 -20.14
N GLY A 37 16.92 45.03 -20.16
CA GLY A 37 16.10 45.31 -21.31
C GLY A 37 14.65 45.44 -20.92
N ASN A 38 14.23 46.70 -20.79
CA ASN A 38 12.88 47.14 -20.43
C ASN A 38 11.99 47.16 -21.68
N ALA A 39 10.81 46.58 -21.66
CA ALA A 39 9.71 47.04 -22.51
C ALA A 39 8.36 46.55 -21.97
N ALA A 40 7.51 47.51 -21.75
CA ALA A 40 6.11 47.38 -21.37
C ALA A 40 5.25 46.78 -22.52
N GLY A 41 4.27 45.96 -22.18
CA GLY A 41 3.29 45.48 -23.13
C GLY A 41 2.06 44.88 -22.43
N LEU A 42 0.99 45.58 -22.52
CA LEU A 42 -0.34 45.43 -21.98
C LEU A 42 -1.02 44.06 -22.29
N GLY A 43 -1.77 43.58 -21.34
CA GLY A 43 -3.09 43.02 -21.54
C GLY A 43 -3.18 41.54 -21.94
N GLY A 44 -3.82 40.79 -21.14
CA GLY A 44 -4.35 39.51 -21.59
C GLY A 44 -4.57 38.51 -20.48
N SER A 45 -5.77 38.55 -19.96
CA SER A 45 -6.55 37.44 -19.38
C SER A 45 -5.75 36.29 -18.72
N SER A 46 -5.75 36.35 -17.45
CA SER A 46 -5.53 35.21 -16.57
C SER A 46 -6.44 34.05 -16.94
N LEU A 47 -5.98 33.09 -17.69
CA LEU A 47 -6.45 31.72 -17.57
C LEU A 47 -5.55 31.04 -16.55
N ASP A 48 -5.86 31.37 -15.31
CA ASP A 48 -5.44 30.59 -14.15
C ASP A 48 -6.08 29.20 -14.26
N GLY A 49 -5.32 28.24 -14.64
CA GLY A 49 -5.78 26.87 -14.87
C GLY A 49 -4.71 25.82 -14.65
N THR A 50 -3.52 26.20 -14.19
CA THR A 50 -2.51 25.21 -13.83
C THR A 50 -2.09 25.40 -12.38
N ARG A 51 -3.07 25.22 -11.48
CA ARG A 51 -2.68 24.90 -10.10
C ARG A 51 -1.82 23.67 -10.16
N GLY A 52 -0.54 23.87 -9.97
CA GLY A 52 0.40 22.80 -9.64
C GLY A 52 -0.28 21.90 -8.63
N ARG A 53 -0.39 20.61 -8.94
CA ARG A 53 -0.64 19.58 -7.96
C ARG A 53 0.55 19.62 -6.98
N GLY A 54 0.51 20.60 -6.06
CA GLY A 54 1.18 20.45 -4.80
C GLY A 54 0.74 19.11 -4.24
N ALA A 55 1.63 18.37 -3.61
CA ALA A 55 1.31 17.19 -2.82
C ALA A 55 0.29 17.61 -1.75
N GLY A 56 -0.96 17.71 -2.15
CA GLY A 56 -2.09 18.01 -1.27
C GLY A 56 -2.27 16.79 -0.39
N SER A 57 -2.26 17.01 0.92
CA SER A 57 -2.70 16.01 1.86
C SER A 57 -4.01 15.40 1.36
N ALA A 58 -4.08 14.07 1.29
CA ALA A 58 -5.27 13.37 0.88
C ALA A 58 -6.47 13.85 1.70
N ARG A 59 -7.64 13.98 1.05
CA ARG A 59 -8.85 14.38 1.77
C ARG A 59 -9.16 13.35 2.84
N PRO A 60 -9.32 13.76 4.12
CA PRO A 60 -9.65 12.84 5.21
C PRO A 60 -10.86 11.96 4.87
N GLY A 61 -10.72 10.65 5.05
CA GLY A 61 -11.76 9.67 4.74
C GLY A 61 -11.87 9.29 3.25
N SER A 62 -10.95 9.71 2.38
CA SER A 62 -10.91 9.31 0.97
C SER A 62 -10.12 8.03 0.73
N GLN A 63 -10.20 7.51 -0.50
CA GLN A 63 -9.39 6.36 -0.93
C GLN A 63 -7.88 6.63 -0.82
N GLU A 64 -7.47 7.85 -1.19
CA GLU A 64 -6.07 8.27 -1.12
C GLU A 64 -5.58 8.35 0.33
N ASP A 65 -6.43 8.82 1.24
CA ASP A 65 -6.13 8.88 2.68
C ASP A 65 -5.98 7.47 3.26
N LEU A 66 -6.89 6.55 2.95
CA LEU A 66 -6.77 5.15 3.32
C LEU A 66 -5.47 4.53 2.80
N ALA A 67 -5.17 4.72 1.50
CA ALA A 67 -3.99 4.13 0.87
C ALA A 67 -2.68 4.66 1.47
N GLN A 68 -2.62 5.96 1.81
CA GLN A 68 -1.42 6.58 2.39
C GLN A 68 -1.23 6.25 3.88
N THR A 69 -2.33 6.16 4.64
CA THR A 69 -2.29 6.00 6.10
C THR A 69 -2.21 4.54 6.53
N ALA A 70 -3.04 3.69 5.95
CA ALA A 70 -3.22 2.30 6.36
C ALA A 70 -2.76 1.29 5.31
N GLY A 71 -2.64 1.72 4.05
CA GLY A 71 -2.55 0.84 2.89
C GLY A 71 -3.91 0.26 2.53
N ASP A 72 -4.22 0.17 1.25
CA ASP A 72 -5.51 -0.31 0.74
C ASP A 72 -5.47 -1.75 0.22
N ARG A 73 -4.31 -2.42 0.25
CA ARG A 73 -4.06 -3.72 -0.37
C ARG A 73 -3.54 -4.75 0.60
N VAL A 74 -4.03 -5.98 0.43
CA VAL A 74 -3.61 -7.17 1.18
C VAL A 74 -3.29 -8.27 0.18
N PHE A 75 -2.07 -8.79 0.22
CA PHE A 75 -1.56 -9.77 -0.74
C PHE A 75 -1.69 -11.19 -0.22
N PHE A 76 -1.78 -12.13 -1.16
CA PHE A 76 -1.98 -13.55 -0.87
C PHE A 76 -0.92 -14.42 -1.57
N ALA A 77 -0.65 -15.56 -0.96
CA ALA A 77 0.14 -16.61 -1.60
C ALA A 77 -0.60 -17.22 -2.80
N THR A 78 0.13 -17.92 -3.64
CA THR A 78 -0.43 -18.66 -4.77
C THR A 78 -1.50 -19.63 -4.26
N ASP A 79 -2.66 -19.63 -4.94
CA ASP A 79 -3.79 -20.52 -4.66
C ASP A 79 -4.30 -20.48 -3.20
N SER A 80 -4.07 -19.37 -2.49
CA SER A 80 -4.46 -19.19 -1.09
C SER A 80 -5.39 -18.01 -0.92
N ALA A 81 -6.32 -18.15 0.02
CA ALA A 81 -7.17 -17.09 0.56
C ALA A 81 -6.87 -16.80 2.04
N THR A 82 -5.81 -17.40 2.59
CA THR A 82 -5.39 -17.15 3.97
C THR A 82 -4.58 -15.86 4.03
N VAL A 83 -4.98 -14.95 4.92
CA VAL A 83 -4.22 -13.72 5.18
C VAL A 83 -2.97 -14.07 5.98
N GLY A 84 -1.81 -13.81 5.39
CA GLY A 84 -0.51 -14.02 6.03
C GLY A 84 -0.32 -13.16 7.29
N ALA A 85 0.57 -13.60 8.18
CA ALA A 85 0.86 -12.85 9.41
C ALA A 85 1.44 -11.46 9.11
N ASP A 86 2.18 -11.33 8.03
CA ASP A 86 2.75 -10.09 7.51
C ASP A 86 1.72 -9.08 6.98
N GLN A 87 0.54 -9.57 6.56
CA GLN A 87 -0.54 -8.75 6.03
C GLN A 87 -1.56 -8.30 7.10
N ARG A 88 -1.61 -8.98 8.24
CA ARG A 88 -2.55 -8.67 9.33
C ARG A 88 -2.40 -7.23 9.87
N PRO A 89 -1.18 -6.69 10.07
CA PRO A 89 -1.01 -5.30 10.51
C PRO A 89 -1.65 -4.28 9.57
N THR A 90 -1.65 -4.53 8.26
CA THR A 90 -2.34 -3.67 7.28
C THR A 90 -3.83 -3.62 7.54
N LEU A 91 -4.48 -4.78 7.75
CA LEU A 91 -5.91 -4.83 8.06
C LEU A 91 -6.25 -4.23 9.43
N GLN A 92 -5.37 -4.33 10.43
CA GLN A 92 -5.53 -3.63 11.71
C GLN A 92 -5.53 -2.12 11.52
N LYS A 93 -4.56 -1.57 10.78
CA LYS A 93 -4.52 -0.14 10.44
C LYS A 93 -5.75 0.31 9.65
N GLN A 94 -6.22 -0.50 8.70
CA GLN A 94 -7.46 -0.22 7.97
C GLN A 94 -8.67 -0.19 8.90
N ALA A 95 -8.75 -1.11 9.87
CA ALA A 95 -9.83 -1.14 10.84
C ALA A 95 -9.78 0.09 11.79
N GLU A 96 -8.59 0.49 12.24
CA GLU A 96 -8.38 1.70 13.03
C GLU A 96 -8.81 2.95 12.24
N TRP A 97 -8.40 3.05 10.98
CA TRP A 97 -8.81 4.13 10.09
C TRP A 97 -10.34 4.15 9.90
N LEU A 98 -10.97 3.01 9.64
CA LEU A 98 -12.44 2.88 9.55
C LEU A 98 -13.13 3.20 10.89
N GLY A 99 -12.46 3.01 12.01
CA GLY A 99 -12.91 3.42 13.36
C GLY A 99 -12.96 4.93 13.50
N GLN A 100 -12.01 5.66 12.91
CA GLN A 100 -11.97 7.12 12.88
C GLN A 100 -13.05 7.67 11.93
N TYR A 101 -13.21 7.09 10.75
CA TYR A 101 -14.16 7.52 9.72
C TYR A 101 -15.41 6.65 9.69
N ARG A 102 -16.25 6.77 10.72
CA ARG A 102 -17.42 5.89 10.95
C ARG A 102 -18.47 5.96 9.84
N GLN A 103 -18.52 7.04 9.07
CA GLN A 103 -19.46 7.24 7.97
C GLN A 103 -19.03 6.51 6.69
N VAL A 104 -17.73 6.18 6.57
CA VAL A 104 -17.17 5.57 5.37
C VAL A 104 -17.64 4.13 5.25
N GLN A 105 -18.11 3.78 4.07
CA GLN A 105 -18.40 2.41 3.66
C GLN A 105 -17.32 1.95 2.67
N VAL A 106 -17.01 0.68 2.70
CA VAL A 106 -15.97 0.10 1.83
C VAL A 106 -16.48 -1.12 1.10
N THR A 107 -15.87 -1.38 -0.04
CA THR A 107 -15.99 -2.66 -0.75
C THR A 107 -14.62 -3.33 -0.77
N VAL A 108 -14.54 -4.56 -0.32
CA VAL A 108 -13.33 -5.38 -0.43
C VAL A 108 -13.40 -6.15 -1.75
N GLU A 109 -12.50 -5.82 -2.65
CA GLU A 109 -12.42 -6.37 -4.00
C GLU A 109 -11.38 -7.49 -4.04
N GLY A 110 -11.80 -8.72 -4.30
CA GLY A 110 -10.89 -9.88 -4.35
C GLY A 110 -10.45 -10.19 -5.77
N ASN A 111 -9.14 -10.25 -5.98
CA ASN A 111 -8.51 -10.51 -7.26
C ASN A 111 -7.65 -11.78 -7.21
N ALA A 112 -7.39 -12.35 -8.38
CA ALA A 112 -6.54 -13.51 -8.58
C ALA A 112 -5.62 -13.28 -9.77
N ASP A 113 -4.52 -14.04 -9.84
CA ASP A 113 -3.67 -14.07 -11.03
C ASP A 113 -4.39 -14.78 -12.21
N GLU A 114 -3.83 -14.71 -13.40
CA GLU A 114 -4.46 -15.19 -14.63
C GLU A 114 -4.55 -16.72 -14.75
N ARG A 115 -3.81 -17.47 -13.92
CA ARG A 115 -3.71 -18.92 -14.00
C ARG A 115 -4.98 -19.62 -13.52
N GLY A 116 -5.40 -20.67 -14.23
CA GLY A 116 -6.61 -21.41 -13.92
C GLY A 116 -7.87 -20.90 -14.63
N THR A 117 -9.01 -21.54 -14.36
CA THR A 117 -10.28 -21.18 -14.99
C THR A 117 -10.84 -19.89 -14.42
N ARG A 118 -11.74 -19.26 -15.16
CA ARG A 118 -12.40 -18.01 -14.74
C ARG A 118 -13.25 -18.25 -13.48
N GLU A 119 -14.02 -19.32 -13.45
CA GLU A 119 -14.92 -19.69 -12.36
C GLU A 119 -14.14 -19.94 -11.07
N TYR A 120 -13.03 -20.68 -11.18
CA TYR A 120 -12.13 -20.95 -10.06
C TYR A 120 -11.59 -19.65 -9.47
N ASN A 121 -11.06 -18.76 -10.32
CA ASN A 121 -10.48 -17.49 -9.88
C ASN A 121 -11.52 -16.54 -9.29
N LEU A 122 -12.76 -16.55 -9.82
CA LEU A 122 -13.86 -15.79 -9.25
C LEU A 122 -14.17 -16.28 -7.82
N ALA A 123 -14.24 -17.60 -7.63
CA ALA A 123 -14.44 -18.17 -6.30
C ALA A 123 -13.27 -17.91 -5.36
N LEU A 124 -12.01 -17.97 -5.85
CA LEU A 124 -10.81 -17.67 -5.07
C LEU A 124 -10.77 -16.20 -4.64
N GLY A 125 -11.05 -15.26 -5.56
CA GLY A 125 -11.17 -13.85 -5.26
C GLY A 125 -12.23 -13.57 -4.21
N GLN A 126 -13.40 -14.23 -4.28
CA GLN A 126 -14.46 -14.10 -3.28
C GLN A 126 -13.98 -14.57 -1.90
N ARG A 127 -13.28 -15.71 -1.82
CA ARG A 127 -12.71 -16.19 -0.56
C ARG A 127 -11.69 -15.21 0.03
N ARG A 128 -10.84 -14.58 -0.80
CA ARG A 128 -9.88 -13.56 -0.39
C ARG A 128 -10.58 -12.31 0.17
N ALA A 129 -11.57 -11.81 -0.56
CA ALA A 129 -12.37 -10.67 -0.10
C ALA A 129 -13.06 -10.95 1.24
N ASN A 130 -13.63 -12.13 1.40
CA ASN A 130 -14.28 -12.54 2.65
C ASN A 130 -13.27 -12.67 3.79
N ALA A 131 -12.08 -13.26 3.56
CA ALA A 131 -11.03 -13.38 4.58
C ALA A 131 -10.54 -12.02 5.08
N ALA A 132 -10.36 -11.04 4.19
CA ALA A 132 -10.02 -9.68 4.57
C ALA A 132 -11.15 -9.00 5.34
N ARG A 133 -12.41 -9.13 4.87
CA ARG A 133 -13.60 -8.62 5.57
C ARG A 133 -13.71 -9.18 6.98
N ASP A 134 -13.53 -10.48 7.14
CA ASP A 134 -13.68 -11.15 8.45
C ASP A 134 -12.66 -10.64 9.45
N LEU A 135 -11.43 -10.35 9.01
CA LEU A 135 -10.42 -9.71 9.85
C LEU A 135 -10.76 -8.26 10.19
N LEU A 136 -11.32 -7.49 9.26
CA LEU A 136 -11.79 -6.13 9.54
C LEU A 136 -12.92 -6.15 10.58
N VAL A 137 -13.88 -7.08 10.44
CA VAL A 137 -14.97 -7.26 11.41
C VAL A 137 -14.41 -7.71 12.77
N GLY A 138 -13.47 -8.65 12.79
CA GLY A 138 -12.79 -9.10 14.00
C GLY A 138 -12.02 -7.99 14.72
N ASN A 139 -11.60 -6.94 13.99
CA ASN A 139 -10.98 -5.74 14.54
C ASN A 139 -12.00 -4.61 14.84
N GLY A 140 -13.30 -4.91 14.88
CA GLY A 140 -14.34 -4.00 15.36
C GLY A 140 -15.05 -3.16 14.30
N VAL A 141 -14.80 -3.39 13.00
CA VAL A 141 -15.56 -2.70 11.94
C VAL A 141 -16.91 -3.36 11.76
N ALA A 142 -18.00 -2.57 11.75
CA ALA A 142 -19.35 -3.10 11.55
C ALA A 142 -19.46 -3.77 10.17
N GLY A 143 -19.90 -5.03 10.14
CA GLY A 143 -20.01 -5.81 8.92
C GLY A 143 -20.98 -5.22 7.87
N SER A 144 -21.95 -4.41 8.30
CA SER A 144 -22.87 -3.68 7.42
C SER A 144 -22.19 -2.56 6.60
N ARG A 145 -20.98 -2.14 7.00
CA ARG A 145 -20.17 -1.13 6.29
C ARG A 145 -19.25 -1.74 5.24
N ILE A 146 -19.14 -3.07 5.21
CA ILE A 146 -18.17 -3.76 4.36
C ILE A 146 -18.93 -4.65 3.37
N ASN A 147 -18.84 -4.34 2.10
CA ASN A 147 -19.27 -5.21 1.03
C ASN A 147 -18.10 -6.01 0.48
N THR A 148 -18.34 -7.15 -0.11
CA THR A 148 -17.32 -7.95 -0.80
C THR A 148 -17.74 -8.21 -2.24
N ILE A 149 -16.77 -8.16 -3.15
CA ILE A 149 -16.95 -8.50 -4.56
C ILE A 149 -15.69 -9.23 -5.04
N SER A 150 -15.85 -10.15 -5.95
CA SER A 150 -14.74 -10.78 -6.64
C SER A 150 -14.71 -10.39 -8.10
N TYR A 151 -13.54 -10.01 -8.56
CA TYR A 151 -13.24 -9.85 -9.99
C TYR A 151 -12.45 -11.06 -10.52
N GLY A 152 -12.02 -11.96 -9.63
CA GLY A 152 -11.20 -13.09 -10.05
C GLY A 152 -10.00 -12.61 -10.86
N LYS A 153 -9.81 -13.13 -12.08
CA LYS A 153 -8.77 -12.72 -13.01
C LYS A 153 -9.23 -11.70 -14.07
N ASP A 154 -10.50 -11.30 -14.04
CA ASP A 154 -11.09 -10.45 -15.10
C ASP A 154 -10.64 -8.98 -14.99
N ARG A 155 -10.10 -8.56 -13.82
CA ARG A 155 -9.68 -7.18 -13.57
C ARG A 155 -8.26 -7.16 -12.97
N PRO A 156 -7.23 -7.39 -13.79
CA PRO A 156 -5.86 -7.43 -13.30
C PRO A 156 -5.41 -6.04 -12.83
N ILE A 157 -4.69 -6.00 -11.71
CA ILE A 157 -4.05 -4.79 -11.16
C ILE A 157 -2.75 -4.49 -11.91
N ALA A 158 -1.98 -5.54 -12.19
CA ALA A 158 -0.76 -5.47 -12.99
C ALA A 158 -0.93 -6.28 -14.27
N LEU A 159 -0.53 -5.67 -15.39
CA LEU A 159 -0.48 -6.36 -16.68
C LEU A 159 0.86 -7.12 -16.79
N GLY A 160 0.81 -8.32 -17.35
CA GLY A 160 1.97 -9.18 -17.56
C GLY A 160 1.68 -10.61 -17.13
N SER A 161 2.48 -11.54 -17.66
CA SER A 161 2.40 -12.98 -17.39
C SER A 161 3.71 -13.47 -16.75
N ASP A 162 4.19 -12.72 -15.77
CA ASP A 162 5.37 -13.03 -14.99
C ASP A 162 5.04 -13.14 -13.50
N ASP A 163 5.97 -13.66 -12.72
CA ASP A 163 5.80 -13.87 -11.27
C ASP A 163 5.51 -12.57 -10.52
N GLN A 164 6.06 -11.45 -10.99
CA GLN A 164 5.86 -10.15 -10.36
C GLN A 164 4.43 -9.65 -10.59
N ALA A 165 3.93 -9.69 -11.82
CA ALA A 165 2.56 -9.33 -12.15
C ALA A 165 1.57 -10.25 -11.42
N TRP A 166 1.80 -11.57 -11.42
CA TRP A 166 0.96 -12.51 -10.69
C TRP A 166 0.93 -12.22 -9.20
N ALA A 167 2.08 -11.89 -8.58
CA ALA A 167 2.12 -11.53 -7.16
C ALA A 167 1.28 -10.29 -6.85
N GLN A 168 1.30 -9.27 -7.73
CA GLN A 168 0.48 -8.06 -7.58
C GLN A 168 -1.01 -8.33 -7.80
N ASN A 169 -1.37 -9.29 -8.64
CA ASN A 169 -2.75 -9.65 -8.93
C ASN A 169 -3.39 -10.53 -7.84
N ARG A 170 -2.57 -11.21 -7.02
CA ARG A 170 -3.07 -11.97 -5.86
C ARG A 170 -3.35 -11.06 -4.68
N VAL A 171 -4.41 -10.29 -4.74
CA VAL A 171 -4.67 -9.19 -3.80
C VAL A 171 -6.15 -9.06 -3.45
N ALA A 172 -6.43 -8.56 -2.25
CA ALA A 172 -7.70 -7.95 -1.91
C ALA A 172 -7.49 -6.44 -1.72
N VAL A 173 -8.31 -5.64 -2.39
CA VAL A 173 -8.25 -4.18 -2.35
C VAL A 173 -9.44 -3.66 -1.55
N THR A 174 -9.19 -2.79 -0.57
CA THR A 174 -10.25 -2.10 0.17
C THR A 174 -10.54 -0.78 -0.53
N ALA A 175 -11.68 -0.70 -1.19
CA ALA A 175 -12.13 0.48 -1.94
C ALA A 175 -13.18 1.26 -1.13
N VAL A 176 -12.95 2.56 -0.95
CA VAL A 176 -13.91 3.50 -0.34
C VAL A 176 -15.05 3.78 -1.32
N ARG A 177 -16.28 3.86 -0.79
CA ARG A 177 -17.51 4.09 -1.58
C ARG A 177 -18.00 5.52 -1.47
#